data_80a162cbb5c0423282c26c0db19bc1d1
#
_entry.id   80a162cbb5c0423282c26c0db19bc1d1
#
_cell.length_a   1.000
_cell.length_b   1.000
_cell.length_c   1.000
_cell.angle_alpha   90.00
_cell.angle_beta   90.00
_cell.angle_gamma   90.00
#
_symmetry.space_group_name_H-M   'P 1'
#
loop_
_entity.id
_entity.type
_entity.pdbx_description
1 polymer ?
#
loop_
_entity_poly.entity_id
_entity_poly.type
_entity_poly.pdbx_seq_one_letter_code
_entity_poly.pdbx_strand_id
1 'polypeptide(L)'
;MESESGFVWALIQSFSLANKDMFRKKMFGKDFPVNHTKNEVDWNSYRLSLPQMESLANHSTHLRVTCNFPTDGLQYTDYARAKLEGHDIFDTWSNMCQLYEYINIRGHECSNCTAGTNQIAGKAWSIKSYQSKLGWGCDFDGSPGAINSNERNFGYYSYGTVNADHRCTSSPLSTTQHWFGAKHEW
;
A
#
# COMPACT_ATOMS: atom_id res chain seq x y z
N MET A 1 4.82 18.39 -3.85
CA MET A 1 4.07 17.45 -2.99
C MET A 1 3.48 18.25 -1.84
N GLU A 2 2.17 18.15 -1.64
CA GLU A 2 1.56 18.75 -0.46
C GLU A 2 2.06 18.02 0.79
N SER A 3 2.38 18.80 1.83
CA SER A 3 2.77 18.22 3.11
C SER A 3 1.59 17.41 3.69
N GLU A 4 1.87 16.41 4.50
CA GLU A 4 0.82 15.70 5.25
C GLU A 4 0.34 16.48 6.48
N SER A 5 0.70 17.75 6.56
CA SER A 5 0.22 18.64 7.61
C SER A 5 -1.30 18.70 7.61
N GLY A 6 -1.89 18.44 8.76
CA GLY A 6 -3.34 18.40 8.92
C GLY A 6 -4.01 17.05 8.65
N PHE A 7 -3.29 16.04 8.17
CA PHE A 7 -3.85 14.69 8.09
C PHE A 7 -3.75 13.96 9.43
N VAL A 8 -4.81 13.22 9.74
CA VAL A 8 -4.82 12.22 10.81
C VAL A 8 -4.88 10.84 10.16
N TRP A 9 -3.97 9.96 10.55
CA TRP A 9 -3.82 8.63 9.97
C TRP A 9 -4.04 7.54 11.02
N ALA A 10 -4.83 6.53 10.66
CA ALA A 10 -5.03 5.32 11.43
C ALA A 10 -4.37 4.14 10.71
N LEU A 11 -3.53 3.41 11.44
CA LEU A 11 -2.89 2.18 10.93
C LEU A 11 -3.94 1.08 10.79
N ILE A 12 -4.06 0.51 9.60
CA ILE A 12 -4.99 -0.60 9.35
C ILE A 12 -4.27 -1.94 9.19
N GLN A 13 -3.03 -1.94 8.72
CA GLN A 13 -2.21 -3.14 8.53
C GLN A 13 -0.72 -2.79 8.57
N SER A 14 0.06 -3.67 9.17
CA SER A 14 1.53 -3.65 9.11
C SER A 14 2.08 -5.07 9.13
N PHE A 15 3.06 -5.36 8.29
CA PHE A 15 3.73 -6.65 8.30
C PHE A 15 5.18 -6.53 7.84
N SER A 16 6.04 -7.41 8.38
CA SER A 16 7.42 -7.56 7.89
C SER A 16 7.46 -8.41 6.64
N LEU A 17 8.51 -8.25 5.85
CA LEU A 17 8.73 -9.09 4.67
C LEU A 17 8.82 -10.58 5.03
N ALA A 18 9.37 -10.92 6.20
CA ALA A 18 9.39 -12.28 6.71
C ALA A 18 7.98 -12.89 6.84
N ASN A 19 6.96 -12.07 7.09
CA ASN A 19 5.56 -12.48 7.22
C ASN A 19 4.73 -12.26 5.94
N LYS A 20 5.36 -11.93 4.81
CA LYS A 20 4.65 -11.64 3.55
C LYS A 20 3.66 -12.73 3.11
N ASP A 21 3.97 -13.99 3.34
CA ASP A 21 3.14 -15.11 2.90
C ASP A 21 1.81 -15.20 3.66
N MET A 22 1.77 -14.71 4.91
CA MET A 22 0.54 -14.62 5.70
C MET A 22 -0.42 -13.58 5.09
N PHE A 23 0.09 -12.46 4.59
CA PHE A 23 -0.70 -11.30 4.14
C PHE A 23 -0.96 -11.28 2.63
N ARG A 24 -0.11 -11.87 1.80
CA ARG A 24 -0.18 -11.74 0.35
C ARG A 24 -1.48 -12.25 -0.29
N LYS A 25 -2.21 -13.13 0.38
CA LYS A 25 -3.51 -13.65 -0.09
C LYS A 25 -4.70 -12.95 0.55
N LYS A 26 -4.49 -11.87 1.25
CA LYS A 26 -5.51 -11.16 2.03
C LYS A 26 -5.79 -9.78 1.43
N MET A 27 -6.75 -9.73 0.51
CA MET A 27 -7.33 -8.47 0.06
C MET A 27 -7.95 -7.70 1.24
N PHE A 28 -8.12 -6.39 1.13
CA PHE A 28 -8.70 -5.60 2.22
C PHE A 28 -10.13 -6.03 2.59
N GLY A 29 -10.93 -6.47 1.62
CA GLY A 29 -12.28 -7.00 1.87
C GLY A 29 -12.32 -8.37 2.56
N LYS A 30 -11.18 -8.98 2.84
CA LYS A 30 -11.11 -10.24 3.61
C LYS A 30 -10.99 -9.95 5.10
N ASP A 31 -11.91 -10.48 5.89
CA ASP A 31 -11.78 -10.41 7.35
C ASP A 31 -10.63 -11.34 7.80
N PHE A 32 -9.57 -10.72 8.30
CA PHE A 32 -8.36 -11.41 8.73
C PHE A 32 -7.64 -10.59 9.81
N PRO A 33 -8.23 -10.43 11.01
CA PRO A 33 -7.61 -9.66 12.07
C PRO A 33 -6.36 -10.37 12.62
N VAL A 34 -5.30 -9.59 12.86
CA VAL A 34 -4.05 -10.09 13.43
C VAL A 34 -3.58 -9.13 14.51
N ASN A 35 -3.42 -9.63 15.72
CA ASN A 35 -2.87 -8.88 16.87
C ASN A 35 -3.55 -7.52 17.13
N HIS A 36 -4.79 -7.33 16.68
CA HIS A 36 -5.48 -6.04 16.71
C HIS A 36 -6.01 -5.63 18.09
N THR A 37 -5.96 -6.53 19.06
CA THR A 37 -6.39 -6.29 20.45
C THR A 37 -5.25 -6.11 21.43
N LYS A 38 -3.99 -6.15 20.95
CA LYS A 38 -2.82 -5.89 21.78
C LYS A 38 -2.72 -4.40 22.16
N ASN A 39 -2.20 -4.11 23.35
CA ASN A 39 -1.99 -2.73 23.80
C ASN A 39 -0.95 -1.97 22.96
N GLU A 40 0.00 -2.69 22.37
CA GLU A 40 1.03 -2.14 21.51
C GLU A 40 0.93 -2.75 20.11
N VAL A 41 1.22 -1.95 19.08
CA VAL A 41 1.24 -2.40 17.70
C VAL A 41 2.40 -3.36 17.48
N ASP A 42 2.11 -4.56 17.02
CA ASP A 42 3.10 -5.46 16.47
C ASP A 42 3.33 -5.13 14.99
N TRP A 43 4.33 -4.30 14.72
CA TRP A 43 4.63 -3.82 13.36
C TRP A 43 5.01 -4.92 12.37
N ASN A 44 5.40 -6.09 12.88
CA ASN A 44 5.74 -7.24 12.04
C ASN A 44 4.51 -8.05 11.61
N SER A 45 3.40 -7.92 12.35
CA SER A 45 2.20 -8.71 12.11
C SER A 45 0.99 -8.06 12.79
N TYR A 46 0.32 -7.15 12.07
CA TYR A 46 -0.84 -6.40 12.55
C TYR A 46 -1.86 -6.18 11.45
N ARG A 47 -3.12 -6.39 11.74
CA ARG A 47 -4.22 -6.02 10.88
C ARG A 47 -5.50 -5.88 11.68
N LEU A 48 -6.25 -4.81 11.45
CA LEU A 48 -7.59 -4.62 11.96
C LEU A 48 -8.58 -5.65 11.38
N SER A 49 -9.68 -5.89 12.07
CA SER A 49 -10.80 -6.65 11.51
C SER A 49 -11.45 -5.88 10.37
N LEU A 50 -12.17 -6.59 9.49
CA LEU A 50 -12.91 -5.96 8.39
C LEU A 50 -13.91 -4.91 8.91
N PRO A 51 -14.77 -5.18 9.94
CA PRO A 51 -15.67 -4.16 10.46
C PRO A 51 -14.94 -2.91 10.99
N GLN A 52 -13.76 -3.05 11.60
CA GLN A 52 -12.96 -1.91 12.05
C GLN A 52 -12.42 -1.09 10.88
N MET A 53 -11.92 -1.77 9.83
CA MET A 53 -11.45 -1.08 8.62
C MET A 53 -12.58 -0.37 7.88
N GLU A 54 -13.75 -0.98 7.76
CA GLU A 54 -14.94 -0.37 7.15
C GLU A 54 -15.39 0.87 7.93
N SER A 55 -15.41 0.78 9.27
CA SER A 55 -15.72 1.94 10.11
C SER A 55 -14.74 3.09 9.91
N LEU A 56 -13.44 2.80 9.85
CA LEU A 56 -12.42 3.82 9.60
C LEU A 56 -12.55 4.40 8.18
N ALA A 57 -12.78 3.58 7.18
CA ALA A 57 -12.92 4.03 5.79
C ALA A 57 -14.07 5.01 5.60
N ASN A 58 -15.19 4.82 6.32
CA ASN A 58 -16.33 5.74 6.30
C ASN A 58 -16.01 7.15 6.81
N HIS A 59 -14.93 7.31 7.58
CA HIS A 59 -14.45 8.58 8.12
C HIS A 59 -13.12 9.01 7.51
N SER A 60 -12.68 8.32 6.46
CA SER A 60 -11.41 8.56 5.80
C SER A 60 -11.62 8.97 4.34
N THR A 61 -10.72 9.79 3.84
CA THR A 61 -10.72 10.24 2.44
C THR A 61 -9.54 9.69 1.66
N HIS A 62 -8.54 9.16 2.36
CA HIS A 62 -7.27 8.76 1.77
C HIS A 62 -6.77 7.41 2.29
N LEU A 63 -6.05 6.72 1.42
CA LEU A 63 -5.16 5.60 1.72
C LEU A 63 -3.72 6.07 1.54
N ARG A 64 -2.84 5.74 2.46
CA ARG A 64 -1.40 5.83 2.22
C ARG A 64 -0.70 4.52 2.53
N VAL A 65 0.44 4.32 1.89
CA VAL A 65 1.35 3.20 2.15
C VAL A 65 2.73 3.71 2.46
N THR A 66 3.34 3.16 3.49
CA THR A 66 4.69 3.50 3.95
C THR A 66 5.55 2.25 4.07
N CYS A 67 6.86 2.43 4.02
CA CYS A 67 7.85 1.40 4.30
C CYS A 67 8.65 1.77 5.54
N ASN A 68 8.88 0.80 6.43
CA ASN A 68 9.74 0.95 7.61
C ASN A 68 9.36 2.13 8.52
N PHE A 69 8.08 2.45 8.62
CA PHE A 69 7.61 3.56 9.44
C PHE A 69 8.07 3.50 10.91
N PRO A 70 8.07 2.33 11.58
CA PRO A 70 8.50 2.25 12.98
C PRO A 70 9.99 2.57 13.20
N THR A 71 10.82 2.40 12.19
CA THR A 71 12.28 2.67 12.29
C THR A 71 12.68 4.00 11.67
N ASP A 72 12.07 4.37 10.54
CA ASP A 72 12.52 5.50 9.72
C ASP A 72 11.56 6.70 9.81
N GLY A 73 10.39 6.53 10.44
CA GLY A 73 9.32 7.52 10.40
C GLY A 73 8.73 7.67 9.00
N LEU A 74 8.13 8.81 8.73
CA LEU A 74 7.57 9.13 7.43
C LEU A 74 8.67 9.47 6.43
N GLN A 75 8.77 8.65 5.39
CA GLN A 75 9.64 8.87 4.24
C GLN A 75 8.80 8.81 2.98
N TYR A 76 9.14 9.63 2.00
CA TYR A 76 8.41 9.71 0.73
C TYR A 76 9.06 8.94 -0.42
N THR A 77 10.16 8.25 -0.17
CA THR A 77 10.70 7.22 -1.07
C THR A 77 10.10 5.87 -0.71
N ASP A 78 9.59 5.16 -1.71
CA ASP A 78 8.71 4.00 -1.53
C ASP A 78 7.51 4.35 -0.65
N TYR A 79 6.65 5.16 -1.23
CA TYR A 79 5.48 5.76 -0.61
C TYR A 79 4.37 5.92 -1.66
N ALA A 80 3.13 5.76 -1.26
CA ALA A 80 1.98 6.07 -2.11
C ALA A 80 0.85 6.67 -1.29
N ARG A 81 0.16 7.68 -1.87
CA ARG A 81 -1.06 8.27 -1.30
C ARG A 81 -2.10 8.43 -2.39
N ALA A 82 -3.28 7.87 -2.15
CA ALA A 82 -4.43 7.93 -3.06
C ALA A 82 -5.69 8.35 -2.32
N LYS A 83 -6.64 8.93 -3.05
CA LYS A 83 -7.99 9.14 -2.54
C LYS A 83 -8.76 7.82 -2.53
N LEU A 84 -9.60 7.61 -1.53
CA LEU A 84 -10.54 6.49 -1.47
C LEU A 84 -11.76 6.68 -2.36
N GLU A 85 -11.94 7.87 -2.89
CA GLU A 85 -13.02 8.25 -3.78
C GLU A 85 -12.97 7.47 -5.10
N GLY A 86 -14.13 7.05 -5.60
CA GLY A 86 -14.28 6.49 -6.94
C GLY A 86 -14.33 4.97 -7.03
N HIS A 87 -13.96 4.24 -5.98
CA HIS A 87 -14.10 2.78 -5.93
C HIS A 87 -14.05 2.26 -4.49
N ASP A 88 -14.70 1.14 -4.25
CA ASP A 88 -14.68 0.49 -2.95
C ASP A 88 -13.34 -0.21 -2.73
N ILE A 89 -12.58 0.26 -1.73
CA ILE A 89 -11.27 -0.33 -1.38
C ILE A 89 -11.38 -1.79 -0.90
N PHE A 90 -12.56 -2.23 -0.48
CA PHE A 90 -12.81 -3.59 -0.01
C PHE A 90 -13.28 -4.55 -1.11
N ASP A 91 -13.61 -4.04 -2.29
CA ASP A 91 -14.02 -4.85 -3.43
C ASP A 91 -12.81 -5.35 -4.24
N THR A 92 -13.08 -6.31 -5.12
CA THR A 92 -12.09 -6.81 -6.07
C THR A 92 -12.06 -5.98 -7.33
N TRP A 93 -10.88 -5.63 -7.77
CA TRP A 93 -10.65 -4.97 -9.05
C TRP A 93 -9.27 -5.31 -9.59
N SER A 94 -9.18 -5.46 -10.89
CA SER A 94 -7.93 -5.83 -11.56
C SER A 94 -7.55 -4.82 -12.62
N ASN A 95 -6.25 -4.59 -12.73
CA ASN A 95 -5.68 -3.76 -13.80
C ASN A 95 -6.32 -2.36 -13.89
N MET A 96 -6.60 -1.75 -12.74
CA MET A 96 -7.16 -0.42 -12.67
C MET A 96 -6.06 0.63 -12.66
N CYS A 97 -6.24 1.71 -13.41
CA CYS A 97 -5.47 2.93 -13.28
C CYS A 97 -6.08 3.77 -12.15
N GLN A 98 -5.58 3.60 -10.93
CA GLN A 98 -6.00 4.40 -9.79
C GLN A 98 -5.29 5.75 -9.77
N LEU A 99 -5.99 6.82 -9.41
CA LEU A 99 -5.41 8.15 -9.23
C LEU A 99 -4.67 8.23 -7.90
N TYR A 100 -3.40 8.63 -7.96
CA TYR A 100 -2.55 8.90 -6.82
C TYR A 100 -2.25 10.40 -6.73
N GLU A 101 -2.37 10.97 -5.55
CA GLU A 101 -1.89 12.33 -5.31
C GLU A 101 -0.37 12.38 -5.35
N TYR A 102 0.26 11.33 -4.85
CA TYR A 102 1.71 11.13 -4.93
C TYR A 102 2.05 9.65 -4.86
N ILE A 103 2.99 9.23 -5.67
CA ILE A 103 3.57 7.89 -5.67
C ILE A 103 5.07 7.99 -5.94
N ASN A 104 5.85 7.22 -5.18
CA ASN A 104 7.28 7.08 -5.38
C ASN A 104 7.65 5.61 -5.17
N ILE A 105 8.26 5.01 -6.17
CA ILE A 105 8.77 3.64 -6.12
C ILE A 105 10.23 3.66 -6.57
N ARG A 106 11.12 3.29 -5.68
CA ARG A 106 12.58 3.26 -5.93
C ARG A 106 13.14 4.58 -6.46
N GLY A 107 12.63 5.71 -5.96
CA GLY A 107 13.04 7.05 -6.38
C GLY A 107 12.37 7.58 -7.66
N HIS A 108 11.57 6.77 -8.36
CA HIS A 108 10.73 7.24 -9.47
C HIS A 108 9.41 7.74 -8.93
N GLU A 109 9.08 8.97 -9.20
CA GLU A 109 7.95 9.67 -8.59
C GLU A 109 6.99 10.25 -9.63
N CYS A 110 5.74 10.42 -9.20
CA CYS A 110 4.70 11.06 -9.96
C CYS A 110 3.67 11.68 -9.02
N SER A 111 3.18 12.87 -9.36
CA SER A 111 2.14 13.57 -8.60
C SER A 111 0.89 13.74 -9.45
N ASN A 112 -0.29 13.58 -8.84
CA ASN A 112 -1.59 13.68 -9.50
C ASN A 112 -1.65 12.87 -10.81
N CYS A 113 -1.28 11.60 -10.71
CA CYS A 113 -1.17 10.69 -11.84
C CYS A 113 -1.81 9.35 -11.54
N THR A 114 -2.08 8.58 -12.59
CA THR A 114 -2.61 7.22 -12.45
C THR A 114 -1.49 6.20 -12.39
N ALA A 115 -1.69 5.16 -11.59
CA ALA A 115 -0.79 4.01 -11.50
C ALA A 115 -1.58 2.70 -11.52
N GLY A 116 -0.99 1.69 -12.11
CA GLY A 116 -1.57 0.36 -12.19
C GLY A 116 -1.74 -0.27 -10.83
N THR A 117 -2.97 -0.44 -10.39
CA THR A 117 -3.32 -0.98 -9.09
C THR A 117 -4.19 -2.23 -9.26
N ASN A 118 -4.05 -3.17 -8.35
CA ASN A 118 -4.70 -4.45 -8.44
C ASN A 118 -5.07 -5.00 -7.06
N GLN A 119 -6.31 -5.49 -6.94
CA GLN A 119 -6.78 -6.28 -5.82
C GLN A 119 -7.77 -7.31 -6.33
N ILE A 120 -7.33 -8.51 -6.59
CA ILE A 120 -8.19 -9.60 -7.04
C ILE A 120 -8.42 -10.60 -5.90
N ALA A 121 -9.45 -11.43 -6.04
CA ALA A 121 -9.74 -12.47 -5.06
C ALA A 121 -8.49 -13.34 -4.81
N GLY A 122 -8.14 -13.51 -3.53
CA GLY A 122 -6.97 -14.28 -3.11
C GLY A 122 -5.61 -13.58 -3.30
N LYS A 123 -5.60 -12.26 -3.59
CA LYS A 123 -4.37 -11.46 -3.64
C LYS A 123 -4.53 -10.13 -2.91
N ALA A 124 -3.51 -9.76 -2.15
CA ALA A 124 -3.46 -8.47 -1.48
C ALA A 124 -3.46 -7.31 -2.50
N TRP A 125 -3.96 -6.18 -2.05
CA TRP A 125 -3.83 -4.92 -2.75
C TRP A 125 -2.36 -4.61 -3.06
N SER A 126 -2.08 -4.16 -4.27
CA SER A 126 -0.71 -3.83 -4.70
C SER A 126 -0.68 -2.90 -5.89
N ILE A 127 0.43 -2.20 -6.04
CA ILE A 127 0.74 -1.38 -7.21
C ILE A 127 1.68 -2.17 -8.13
N LYS A 128 1.31 -2.26 -9.41
CA LYS A 128 2.13 -2.93 -10.42
C LYS A 128 3.18 -1.99 -10.96
N SER A 129 4.40 -2.48 -11.09
CA SER A 129 5.50 -1.73 -11.70
C SER A 129 5.37 -1.55 -13.22
N TYR A 130 4.58 -2.37 -13.90
CA TYR A 130 4.70 -2.60 -15.36
C TYR A 130 3.50 -2.15 -16.20
N GLN A 131 2.50 -1.51 -15.64
CA GLN A 131 1.21 -1.36 -16.33
C GLN A 131 1.17 -0.30 -17.43
N SER A 132 2.10 0.66 -17.43
CA SER A 132 2.20 1.66 -18.49
C SER A 132 2.64 1.10 -19.85
N LYS A 133 3.44 0.02 -19.84
CA LYS A 133 4.00 -0.59 -21.07
C LYS A 133 3.08 -1.55 -21.79
N LEU A 134 2.01 -1.99 -21.17
CA LEU A 134 1.09 -3.01 -21.72
C LEU A 134 -0.16 -2.42 -22.39
N GLY A 135 -0.17 -1.13 -22.71
CA GLY A 135 -1.33 -0.48 -23.33
C GLY A 135 -2.51 -0.24 -22.37
N TRP A 136 -2.31 -0.36 -21.08
CA TRP A 136 -3.33 -0.08 -20.05
C TRP A 136 -3.48 1.41 -19.72
N GLY A 137 -2.56 2.25 -20.24
CA GLY A 137 -2.69 3.69 -20.27
C GLY A 137 -2.51 4.42 -18.94
N CYS A 138 -1.92 3.78 -17.89
CA CYS A 138 -1.61 4.49 -16.65
C CYS A 138 -0.37 5.39 -16.82
N ASP A 139 -0.37 6.55 -16.15
CA ASP A 139 0.69 7.56 -16.30
C ASP A 139 2.02 7.13 -15.69
N PHE A 140 1.96 6.50 -14.52
CA PHE A 140 3.16 6.12 -13.76
C PHE A 140 3.79 4.84 -14.30
N ASP A 141 5.08 4.90 -14.59
CA ASP A 141 5.91 3.75 -14.92
C ASP A 141 6.83 3.40 -13.74
N GLY A 142 6.46 2.39 -12.96
CA GLY A 142 7.27 1.85 -11.88
C GLY A 142 8.28 0.78 -12.32
N SER A 143 8.43 0.54 -13.61
CA SER A 143 9.33 -0.50 -14.13
C SER A 143 10.83 -0.21 -13.99
N PRO A 144 11.32 1.05 -13.98
CA PRO A 144 12.73 1.30 -13.73
C PRO A 144 13.17 0.73 -12.37
N GLY A 145 14.21 -0.09 -12.39
CA GLY A 145 14.73 -0.78 -11.21
C GLY A 145 13.91 -2.00 -10.75
N ALA A 146 12.83 -2.35 -11.44
CA ALA A 146 12.09 -3.56 -11.15
C ALA A 146 12.92 -4.82 -11.51
N ILE A 147 12.86 -5.85 -10.65
CA ILE A 147 13.56 -7.13 -10.89
C ILE A 147 12.93 -7.88 -12.06
N ASN A 148 11.62 -7.81 -12.18
CA ASN A 148 10.90 -8.39 -13.31
C ASN A 148 9.63 -7.59 -13.63
N SER A 149 9.02 -7.88 -14.79
CA SER A 149 7.83 -7.18 -15.28
C SER A 149 6.58 -7.38 -14.42
N ASN A 150 6.56 -8.36 -13.55
CA ASN A 150 5.43 -8.68 -12.67
C ASN A 150 5.68 -8.24 -11.23
N GLU A 151 6.71 -7.44 -10.98
CA GLU A 151 6.95 -6.91 -9.65
C GLU A 151 5.75 -6.10 -9.17
N ARG A 152 5.33 -6.39 -7.94
CA ARG A 152 4.21 -5.73 -7.27
C ARG A 152 4.69 -5.13 -5.97
N ASN A 153 4.37 -3.87 -5.77
CA ASN A 153 4.82 -3.10 -4.63
C ASN A 153 3.69 -2.91 -3.61
N PHE A 154 4.05 -2.75 -2.36
CA PHE A 154 3.18 -2.35 -1.27
C PHE A 154 2.09 -3.34 -0.84
N GLY A 155 2.30 -4.65 -0.99
CA GLY A 155 1.34 -5.58 -0.40
C GLY A 155 1.41 -7.00 -0.92
N TYR A 156 1.36 -7.20 -2.21
CA TYR A 156 1.51 -8.52 -2.82
C TYR A 156 2.95 -8.72 -3.26
N TYR A 157 3.78 -9.20 -2.37
CA TYR A 157 5.15 -9.58 -2.70
C TYR A 157 5.17 -11.02 -3.19
N SER A 158 5.07 -11.21 -4.53
CA SER A 158 5.00 -12.53 -5.13
C SER A 158 6.35 -13.23 -5.20
N TYR A 159 6.30 -14.53 -5.28
CA TYR A 159 7.36 -15.52 -5.46
C TYR A 159 8.77 -14.98 -5.68
N GLY A 160 9.60 -14.94 -4.63
CA GLY A 160 11.01 -14.62 -4.75
C GLY A 160 11.35 -13.25 -5.35
N THR A 161 10.34 -12.48 -5.73
CA THR A 161 10.49 -11.13 -6.28
C THR A 161 10.62 -10.16 -5.13
N VAL A 162 11.74 -10.23 -4.46
CA VAL A 162 12.13 -9.28 -3.41
C VAL A 162 13.16 -8.37 -4.03
N ASN A 163 12.85 -7.07 -4.10
CA ASN A 163 13.74 -6.07 -4.64
C ASN A 163 14.48 -5.38 -3.50
N ALA A 164 15.81 -5.50 -3.47
CA ALA A 164 16.64 -4.88 -2.45
C ALA A 164 16.61 -3.35 -2.50
N ASP A 165 16.29 -2.78 -3.64
CA ASP A 165 16.20 -1.32 -3.83
C ASP A 165 14.83 -0.75 -3.45
N HIS A 166 13.85 -1.61 -3.11
CA HIS A 166 12.55 -1.20 -2.57
C HIS A 166 12.58 -1.31 -1.04
N ARG A 167 12.33 -0.21 -0.34
CA ARG A 167 12.49 -0.14 1.13
C ARG A 167 11.60 -1.11 1.90
N CYS A 168 10.40 -1.42 1.40
CA CYS A 168 9.54 -2.42 2.01
C CYS A 168 10.06 -3.86 1.86
N THR A 169 11.01 -4.12 0.96
CA THR A 169 11.52 -5.45 0.63
C THR A 169 13.04 -5.56 0.69
N SER A 170 13.72 -4.57 1.27
CA SER A 170 15.19 -4.53 1.32
C SER A 170 15.81 -5.55 2.27
N SER A 171 15.07 -6.02 3.25
CA SER A 171 15.50 -7.09 4.17
C SER A 171 14.29 -7.86 4.73
N PRO A 172 14.47 -9.04 5.34
CA PRO A 172 13.39 -9.76 6.00
C PRO A 172 12.68 -8.97 7.12
N LEU A 173 13.37 -7.99 7.72
CA LEU A 173 12.84 -7.13 8.77
C LEU A 173 12.16 -5.86 8.23
N SER A 174 12.28 -5.57 6.95
CA SER A 174 11.59 -4.44 6.32
C SER A 174 10.08 -4.61 6.46
N THR A 175 9.38 -3.51 6.72
CA THR A 175 7.94 -3.53 6.99
C THR A 175 7.17 -2.68 6.00
N THR A 176 5.92 -3.09 5.73
CA THR A 176 4.95 -2.36 4.92
C THR A 176 3.78 -1.98 5.81
N GLN A 177 3.36 -0.71 5.74
CA GLN A 177 2.19 -0.21 6.47
C GLN A 177 1.15 0.35 5.51
N HIS A 178 -0.13 0.06 5.81
CA HIS A 178 -1.29 0.68 5.16
C HIS A 178 -2.07 1.49 6.18
N TRP A 179 -2.54 2.66 5.78
CA TRP A 179 -3.21 3.63 6.64
C TRP A 179 -4.44 4.19 5.95
N PHE A 180 -5.52 4.35 6.70
CA PHE A 180 -6.62 5.22 6.31
C PHE A 180 -6.49 6.56 7.02
N GLY A 181 -6.85 7.64 6.34
CA GLY A 181 -6.76 8.96 6.91
C GLY A 181 -7.65 10.00 6.25
N ALA A 182 -7.80 11.10 6.95
CA ALA A 182 -8.51 12.27 6.46
C ALA A 182 -7.78 13.54 6.87
N LYS A 183 -7.91 14.58 6.05
CA LYS A 183 -7.45 15.91 6.40
C LYS A 183 -8.39 16.45 7.46
N HIS A 184 -7.83 16.89 8.56
CA HIS A 184 -8.59 17.57 9.60
C HIS A 184 -8.81 19.02 9.14
N GLU A 185 -10.07 19.39 8.90
CA GLU A 185 -10.45 20.78 8.69
C GLU A 185 -10.67 21.41 10.07
N TRP A 186 -9.87 22.42 10.37
CA TRP A 186 -10.00 23.22 11.59
C TRP A 186 -11.06 24.31 11.41
#